data_80dd7503f612578cb8814bf4d327a4ea
#
_entry.id   80dd7503f612578cb8814bf4d327a4ea
#
_cell.length_a   1.000
_cell.length_b   1.000
_cell.length_c   1.000
_cell.angle_alpha   90.00
_cell.angle_beta   90.00
_cell.angle_gamma   90.00
#
_symmetry.space_group_name_H-M   'P 1'
#
loop_
_entity.id
_entity.type
_entity.pdbx_description
1 polymer ?
#
loop_
_entity_poly.entity_id
_entity_poly.type
_entity_poly.pdbx_seq_one_letter_code
_entity_poly.pdbx_strand_id
1 'polypeptide(L)'
;MKNLFLIFFFLVFSKAVFALEDVVMKGEAFDKNNKLVYIETHQFKRLISGEITEIKTEYHNAFGKLIAEVSSDFSKDPFIPDTVFVDYRFKEKQELTYDKDSRVISLKFTDMKSGKIKTNEFKRTGNMVSGQGFHNYILKNFDEKKSDIKFIVLPKLDYYSFYFEQETPKAEGERRFVLKISNWVLRAIVKEIAVDYRIKDHSLLSFEGLTNIDSDTHDSQILKIKMSYPGVDNDKKSL
;
A
#
# COMPACT_ATOMS: atom_id res chain seq x y z
N MET A 1 -12.59 66.19 -20.92
CA MET A 1 -12.74 64.69 -21.12
C MET A 1 -11.67 63.99 -20.28
N LYS A 2 -12.08 63.44 -19.16
CA LYS A 2 -11.15 62.72 -18.23
C LYS A 2 -11.31 61.22 -18.48
N ASN A 3 -10.26 60.59 -19.02
CA ASN A 3 -10.20 59.12 -19.20
C ASN A 3 -9.92 58.47 -17.87
N LEU A 4 -10.90 57.72 -17.36
CA LEU A 4 -10.78 56.88 -16.18
C LEU A 4 -10.27 55.48 -16.62
N PHE A 5 -8.99 55.21 -16.37
CA PHE A 5 -8.39 53.90 -16.60
C PHE A 5 -8.74 52.98 -15.42
N LEU A 6 -9.63 52.03 -15.67
CA LEU A 6 -10.02 51.01 -14.69
C LEU A 6 -9.00 49.86 -14.77
N ILE A 7 -8.07 49.78 -13.79
CA ILE A 7 -7.12 48.67 -13.66
C ILE A 7 -7.84 47.52 -12.95
N PHE A 8 -8.16 46.48 -13.72
CA PHE A 8 -8.67 45.24 -13.18
C PHE A 8 -7.49 44.42 -12.58
N PHE A 9 -7.40 44.39 -11.25
CA PHE A 9 -6.44 43.59 -10.52
C PHE A 9 -6.96 42.14 -10.48
N PHE A 10 -6.46 41.27 -11.36
CA PHE A 10 -6.71 39.84 -11.30
C PHE A 10 -5.91 39.24 -10.12
N LEU A 11 -6.57 39.05 -8.97
CA LEU A 11 -6.07 38.27 -7.86
C LEU A 11 -6.06 36.78 -8.28
N VAL A 12 -4.91 36.31 -8.77
CA VAL A 12 -4.65 34.88 -8.94
C VAL A 12 -4.48 34.31 -7.55
N PHE A 13 -5.54 33.72 -7.00
CA PHE A 13 -5.44 32.84 -5.84
C PHE A 13 -4.72 31.55 -6.26
N SER A 14 -3.40 31.55 -6.16
CA SER A 14 -2.65 30.31 -6.14
C SER A 14 -3.07 29.55 -4.88
N LYS A 15 -3.79 28.44 -5.04
CA LYS A 15 -4.02 27.50 -3.95
C LYS A 15 -2.64 26.95 -3.56
N ALA A 16 -2.04 27.52 -2.52
CA ALA A 16 -0.85 26.95 -1.90
C ALA A 16 -1.29 25.60 -1.29
N VAL A 17 -0.91 24.52 -1.95
CA VAL A 17 -1.04 23.16 -1.40
C VAL A 17 0.07 23.04 -0.37
N PHE A 18 -0.25 23.28 0.90
CA PHE A 18 0.67 22.96 1.99
C PHE A 18 0.59 21.45 2.22
N ALA A 19 1.68 20.74 1.92
CA ALA A 19 1.87 19.38 2.38
C ALA A 19 2.09 19.42 3.90
N LEU A 20 1.30 18.68 4.66
CA LEU A 20 1.52 18.45 6.08
C LEU A 20 2.67 17.46 6.27
N GLU A 21 3.33 17.54 7.45
CA GLU A 21 4.49 16.76 7.85
C GLU A 21 4.40 15.26 7.48
N ASP A 22 5.54 14.71 7.07
CA ASP A 22 5.70 13.31 6.74
C ASP A 22 5.43 12.42 7.97
N VAL A 23 4.27 11.77 8.00
CA VAL A 23 4.01 10.74 9.01
C VAL A 23 4.85 9.54 8.66
N VAL A 24 5.69 9.09 9.59
CA VAL A 24 6.52 7.90 9.41
C VAL A 24 5.86 6.73 10.12
N MET A 25 5.64 5.63 9.39
CA MET A 25 5.27 4.34 9.96
C MET A 25 6.42 3.36 9.72
N LYS A 26 6.75 2.55 10.71
CA LYS A 26 7.75 1.48 10.59
C LYS A 26 7.09 0.12 10.77
N GLY A 27 7.51 -0.84 9.95
CA GLY A 27 7.16 -2.24 10.06
C GLY A 27 8.40 -3.09 10.30
N GLU A 28 8.36 -3.95 11.30
CA GLU A 28 9.38 -4.97 11.54
C GLU A 28 8.84 -6.34 11.13
N ALA A 29 9.46 -6.94 10.10
CA ALA A 29 9.04 -8.21 9.52
C ALA A 29 9.79 -9.39 10.12
N PHE A 30 9.05 -10.35 10.66
CA PHE A 30 9.58 -11.53 11.33
C PHE A 30 9.15 -12.80 10.61
N ASP A 31 10.06 -13.78 10.56
CA ASP A 31 9.76 -15.13 10.10
C ASP A 31 9.01 -15.96 11.18
N LYS A 32 8.65 -17.20 10.86
CA LYS A 32 7.97 -18.13 11.77
C LYS A 32 8.75 -18.45 13.04
N ASN A 33 10.06 -18.19 13.08
CA ASN A 33 10.94 -18.41 14.24
C ASN A 33 11.15 -17.10 15.03
N ASN A 34 10.39 -16.04 14.75
CA ASN A 34 10.56 -14.70 15.29
C ASN A 34 11.93 -14.07 14.99
N LYS A 35 12.60 -14.47 13.93
CA LYS A 35 13.83 -13.83 13.46
C LYS A 35 13.45 -12.63 12.61
N LEU A 36 14.06 -11.47 12.85
CA LEU A 36 13.91 -10.27 12.02
C LEU A 36 14.48 -10.53 10.63
N VAL A 37 13.67 -10.30 9.60
CA VAL A 37 14.02 -10.50 8.18
C VAL A 37 14.35 -9.16 7.54
N TYR A 38 13.44 -8.18 7.67
CA TYR A 38 13.64 -6.82 7.17
C TYR A 38 12.84 -5.80 8.01
N ILE A 39 13.17 -4.54 7.81
CA ILE A 39 12.44 -3.39 8.33
C ILE A 39 11.93 -2.59 7.14
N GLU A 40 10.66 -2.19 7.18
CA GLU A 40 10.07 -1.26 6.23
C GLU A 40 9.80 0.08 6.89
N THR A 41 10.06 1.16 6.15
CA THR A 41 9.79 2.53 6.59
C THR A 41 8.91 3.21 5.55
N HIS A 42 7.72 3.62 5.97
CA HIS A 42 6.74 4.28 5.12
C HIS A 42 6.72 5.77 5.41
N GLN A 43 6.88 6.59 4.38
CA GLN A 43 6.75 8.04 4.40
C GLN A 43 5.48 8.42 3.64
N PHE A 44 4.60 9.17 4.30
CA PHE A 44 3.31 9.56 3.74
C PHE A 44 3.30 11.06 3.45
N LYS A 45 2.92 11.44 2.24
CA LYS A 45 2.50 12.81 1.95
C LYS A 45 0.99 12.89 2.03
N ARG A 46 0.49 13.91 2.74
CA ARG A 46 -0.94 14.13 2.95
C ARG A 46 -1.34 15.54 2.55
N LEU A 47 -2.57 15.69 2.09
CA LEU A 47 -3.22 16.99 2.02
C LEU A 47 -3.62 17.47 3.42
N ILE A 48 -3.91 18.75 3.57
CA ILE A 48 -4.48 19.33 4.80
C ILE A 48 -5.76 18.60 5.24
N SER A 49 -6.51 18.03 4.29
CA SER A 49 -7.69 17.18 4.55
C SER A 49 -7.36 15.85 5.25
N GLY A 50 -6.09 15.47 5.35
CA GLY A 50 -5.64 14.19 5.86
C GLY A 50 -5.57 13.07 4.79
N GLU A 51 -6.02 13.35 3.56
CA GLU A 51 -5.96 12.39 2.46
C GLU A 51 -4.51 12.12 2.05
N ILE A 52 -4.15 10.84 1.93
CA ILE A 52 -2.81 10.41 1.48
C ILE A 52 -2.74 10.60 -0.04
N THR A 53 -1.72 11.32 -0.51
CA THR A 53 -1.46 11.54 -1.94
C THR A 53 -0.30 10.70 -2.45
N GLU A 54 0.71 10.47 -1.63
CA GLU A 54 1.87 9.65 -1.99
C GLU A 54 2.31 8.80 -0.79
N ILE A 55 2.85 7.61 -1.09
CA ILE A 55 3.58 6.79 -0.12
C ILE A 55 4.90 6.40 -0.75
N LYS A 56 5.99 6.61 -0.02
CA LYS A 56 7.29 6.02 -0.31
C LYS A 56 7.63 5.02 0.80
N THR A 57 7.99 3.79 0.42
CA THR A 57 8.42 2.76 1.37
C THR A 57 9.81 2.27 1.00
N GLU A 58 10.69 2.24 1.98
CA GLU A 58 12.03 1.65 1.87
C GLU A 58 12.08 0.37 2.70
N TYR A 59 12.66 -0.67 2.13
CA TYR A 59 12.89 -1.96 2.78
C TYR A 59 14.37 -2.15 3.04
N HIS A 60 14.73 -2.34 4.30
CA HIS A 60 16.12 -2.58 4.72
C HIS A 60 16.21 -3.97 5.35
N ASN A 61 17.19 -4.77 4.95
CA ASN A 61 17.42 -6.07 5.61
C ASN A 61 17.82 -5.88 7.09
N ALA A 62 17.92 -6.97 7.84
CA ALA A 62 18.25 -6.94 9.28
C ALA A 62 19.60 -6.28 9.60
N PHE A 63 20.47 -6.05 8.59
CA PHE A 63 21.76 -5.37 8.72
C PHE A 63 21.72 -3.89 8.30
N GLY A 64 20.53 -3.35 8.00
CA GLY A 64 20.32 -1.96 7.59
C GLY A 64 20.64 -1.66 6.13
N LYS A 65 20.90 -2.67 5.29
CA LYS A 65 21.12 -2.46 3.86
C LYS A 65 19.79 -2.31 3.14
N LEU A 66 19.63 -1.26 2.32
CA LEU A 66 18.49 -1.08 1.43
C LEU A 66 18.41 -2.24 0.43
N ILE A 67 17.26 -2.92 0.36
CA ILE A 67 17.03 -4.08 -0.51
C ILE A 67 15.96 -3.81 -1.56
N ALA A 68 14.96 -3.00 -1.24
CA ALA A 68 13.91 -2.63 -2.18
C ALA A 68 13.27 -1.28 -1.82
N GLU A 69 12.55 -0.70 -2.77
CA GLU A 69 11.72 0.50 -2.59
C GLU A 69 10.39 0.33 -3.30
N VAL A 70 9.36 0.98 -2.79
CA VAL A 70 8.10 1.21 -3.52
C VAL A 70 7.68 2.66 -3.39
N SER A 71 7.22 3.24 -4.48
CA SER A 71 6.55 4.54 -4.49
C SER A 71 5.17 4.41 -5.09
N SER A 72 4.19 5.11 -4.51
CA SER A 72 2.79 5.04 -4.94
C SER A 72 2.18 6.43 -4.94
N ASP A 73 1.55 6.79 -6.06
CA ASP A 73 0.80 8.04 -6.26
C ASP A 73 -0.70 7.73 -6.27
N PHE A 74 -1.42 8.26 -5.28
CA PHE A 74 -2.86 8.05 -5.06
C PHE A 74 -3.73 9.12 -5.70
N SER A 75 -3.15 10.09 -6.41
CA SER A 75 -3.87 11.23 -6.98
C SER A 75 -4.99 10.84 -7.96
N LYS A 76 -4.84 9.72 -8.67
CA LYS A 76 -5.82 9.22 -9.63
C LYS A 76 -6.87 8.31 -9.00
N ASP A 77 -6.45 7.42 -8.12
CA ASP A 77 -7.32 6.42 -7.49
C ASP A 77 -6.74 5.94 -6.15
N PRO A 78 -7.51 5.99 -5.05
CA PRO A 78 -7.04 5.57 -3.73
C PRO A 78 -6.86 4.04 -3.59
N PHE A 79 -7.43 3.24 -4.49
CA PHE A 79 -7.39 1.78 -4.42
C PHE A 79 -6.46 1.14 -5.44
N ILE A 80 -6.15 1.89 -6.51
CA ILE A 80 -5.26 1.46 -7.59
C ILE A 80 -4.28 2.61 -7.88
N PRO A 81 -3.42 2.99 -6.91
CA PRO A 81 -2.44 4.05 -7.12
C PRO A 81 -1.43 3.65 -8.19
N ASP A 82 -0.93 4.63 -8.95
CA ASP A 82 0.23 4.42 -9.78
C ASP A 82 1.39 4.01 -8.89
N THR A 83 1.99 2.86 -9.17
CA THR A 83 2.98 2.23 -8.28
C THR A 83 4.22 1.82 -9.04
N VAL A 84 5.38 2.10 -8.46
CA VAL A 84 6.69 1.61 -8.92
C VAL A 84 7.35 0.89 -7.75
N PHE A 85 7.66 -0.40 -7.95
CA PHE A 85 8.43 -1.22 -7.02
C PHE A 85 9.76 -1.61 -7.67
N VAL A 86 10.85 -1.49 -6.93
CA VAL A 86 12.21 -1.87 -7.36
C VAL A 86 12.84 -2.77 -6.32
N ASP A 87 13.24 -3.99 -6.70
CA ASP A 87 14.08 -4.86 -5.88
C ASP A 87 15.54 -4.79 -6.38
N TYR A 88 16.41 -4.21 -5.58
CA TYR A 88 17.81 -4.01 -5.90
C TYR A 88 18.64 -5.29 -5.86
N ARG A 89 18.21 -6.29 -5.07
CA ARG A 89 18.88 -7.59 -4.94
C ARG A 89 18.79 -8.37 -6.25
N PHE A 90 17.60 -8.38 -6.83
CA PHE A 90 17.32 -9.13 -8.06
C PHE A 90 17.43 -8.27 -9.31
N LYS A 91 17.55 -6.94 -9.15
CA LYS A 91 17.49 -5.95 -10.26
C LYS A 91 16.20 -6.07 -11.05
N GLU A 92 15.10 -6.05 -10.35
CA GLU A 92 13.76 -6.13 -10.91
C GLU A 92 12.98 -4.85 -10.65
N LYS A 93 12.17 -4.45 -11.63
CA LYS A 93 11.25 -3.33 -11.51
C LYS A 93 9.86 -3.78 -11.91
N GLN A 94 8.87 -3.41 -11.12
CA GLN A 94 7.45 -3.65 -11.37
C GLN A 94 6.71 -2.32 -11.33
N GLU A 95 5.83 -2.12 -12.30
CA GLU A 95 5.10 -0.87 -12.47
C GLU A 95 3.61 -1.18 -12.65
N LEU A 96 2.76 -0.41 -11.99
CA LEU A 96 1.33 -0.36 -12.18
C LEU A 96 0.95 1.08 -12.51
N THR A 97 0.20 1.30 -13.57
CA THR A 97 -0.40 2.59 -13.90
C THR A 97 -1.89 2.43 -14.16
N TYR A 98 -2.65 3.43 -13.75
CA TYR A 98 -4.09 3.48 -13.96
C TYR A 98 -4.47 4.72 -14.77
N ASP A 99 -5.03 4.50 -15.95
CA ASP A 99 -5.67 5.56 -16.73
C ASP A 99 -7.16 5.64 -16.35
N LYS A 100 -7.53 6.73 -15.68
CA LYS A 100 -8.87 6.96 -15.18
C LYS A 100 -9.90 7.16 -16.31
N ASP A 101 -9.49 7.76 -17.43
CA ASP A 101 -10.38 8.11 -18.55
C ASP A 101 -10.74 6.87 -19.37
N SER A 102 -9.74 6.09 -19.75
CA SER A 102 -9.93 4.82 -20.47
C SER A 102 -10.31 3.66 -19.55
N ARG A 103 -10.12 3.82 -18.23
CA ARG A 103 -10.26 2.79 -17.19
C ARG A 103 -9.33 1.60 -17.41
N VAL A 104 -8.19 1.80 -18.02
CA VAL A 104 -7.18 0.77 -18.28
C VAL A 104 -6.17 0.75 -17.13
N ILE A 105 -5.86 -0.44 -16.66
CA ILE A 105 -4.78 -0.75 -15.73
C ILE A 105 -3.69 -1.43 -16.54
N SER A 106 -2.50 -0.85 -16.55
CA SER A 106 -1.33 -1.39 -17.22
C SER A 106 -0.32 -1.87 -16.18
N LEU A 107 0.14 -3.11 -16.33
CA LEU A 107 1.13 -3.74 -15.49
C LEU A 107 2.39 -4.02 -16.31
N LYS A 108 3.56 -3.76 -15.71
CA LYS A 108 4.84 -3.97 -16.37
C LYS A 108 5.86 -4.55 -15.39
N PHE A 109 6.55 -5.57 -15.81
CA PHE A 109 7.73 -6.14 -15.17
C PHE A 109 8.94 -5.93 -16.07
N THR A 110 10.05 -5.49 -15.47
CA THR A 110 11.33 -5.30 -16.15
C THR A 110 12.43 -6.03 -15.39
N ASP A 111 13.07 -7.01 -16.01
CA ASP A 111 14.37 -7.53 -15.56
C ASP A 111 15.45 -6.53 -16.00
N MET A 112 15.98 -5.77 -15.04
CA MET A 112 16.97 -4.74 -15.30
C MET A 112 18.38 -5.29 -15.63
N LYS A 113 18.62 -6.61 -15.44
CA LYS A 113 19.87 -7.26 -15.85
C LYS A 113 19.86 -7.55 -17.33
N SER A 114 18.76 -8.15 -17.83
CA SER A 114 18.65 -8.57 -19.23
C SER A 114 17.93 -7.55 -20.12
N GLY A 115 17.25 -6.56 -19.53
CA GLY A 115 16.38 -5.63 -20.23
C GLY A 115 15.05 -6.26 -20.69
N LYS A 116 14.76 -7.50 -20.29
CA LYS A 116 13.51 -8.19 -20.66
C LYS A 116 12.31 -7.53 -20.01
N ILE A 117 11.30 -7.24 -20.81
CA ILE A 117 10.04 -6.63 -20.37
C ILE A 117 8.89 -7.63 -20.57
N LYS A 118 7.97 -7.67 -19.61
CA LYS A 118 6.67 -8.32 -19.71
C LYS A 118 5.61 -7.29 -19.33
N THR A 119 4.50 -7.30 -20.04
CA THR A 119 3.37 -6.39 -19.79
C THR A 119 2.06 -7.14 -19.82
N ASN A 120 1.07 -6.60 -19.13
CA ASN A 120 -0.33 -6.97 -19.29
C ASN A 120 -1.22 -5.75 -19.06
N GLU A 121 -2.37 -5.71 -19.72
CA GLU A 121 -3.34 -4.63 -19.60
C GLU A 121 -4.75 -5.20 -19.50
N PHE A 122 -5.57 -4.59 -18.68
CA PHE A 122 -6.98 -4.94 -18.55
C PHE A 122 -7.80 -3.73 -18.08
N LYS A 123 -9.10 -3.77 -18.33
CA LYS A 123 -10.03 -2.74 -17.86
C LYS A 123 -10.37 -2.95 -16.38
N ARG A 124 -10.45 -1.86 -15.64
CA ARG A 124 -10.98 -1.87 -14.28
C ARG A 124 -12.43 -2.37 -14.29
N THR A 125 -12.72 -3.37 -13.48
CA THR A 125 -14.05 -3.96 -13.29
C THR A 125 -14.33 -4.18 -11.81
N GLY A 126 -15.51 -3.75 -11.34
CA GLY A 126 -15.92 -3.96 -9.95
C GLY A 126 -14.95 -3.36 -8.93
N ASN A 127 -14.83 -4.02 -7.78
CA ASN A 127 -13.95 -3.63 -6.68
C ASN A 127 -12.51 -4.14 -6.92
N MET A 128 -11.76 -3.48 -7.81
CA MET A 128 -10.35 -3.80 -8.02
C MET A 128 -9.48 -3.01 -7.06
N VAL A 129 -8.49 -3.69 -6.47
CA VAL A 129 -7.59 -3.15 -5.45
C VAL A 129 -6.17 -3.65 -5.69
N SER A 130 -5.18 -2.78 -5.62
CA SER A 130 -3.76 -3.19 -5.60
C SER A 130 -3.25 -3.37 -4.17
N GLY A 131 -2.08 -3.99 -4.00
CA GLY A 131 -1.45 -4.15 -2.69
C GLY A 131 -1.29 -2.83 -1.95
N GLN A 132 -0.85 -1.76 -2.64
CA GLN A 132 -0.69 -0.43 -2.06
C GLN A 132 -2.02 0.28 -1.76
N GLY A 133 -3.07 -0.02 -2.52
CA GLY A 133 -4.41 0.54 -2.29
C GLY A 133 -5.24 -0.22 -1.26
N PHE A 134 -4.78 -1.39 -0.79
CA PHE A 134 -5.56 -2.26 0.09
C PHE A 134 -5.86 -1.63 1.45
N HIS A 135 -4.91 -0.90 2.03
CA HIS A 135 -5.13 -0.15 3.28
C HIS A 135 -6.31 0.84 3.13
N ASN A 136 -6.29 1.67 2.09
CA ASN A 136 -7.37 2.63 1.84
C ASN A 136 -8.71 1.95 1.59
N TYR A 137 -8.70 0.77 0.93
CA TYR A 137 -9.91 0.00 0.71
C TYR A 137 -10.50 -0.52 2.04
N ILE A 138 -9.66 -1.06 2.93
CA ILE A 138 -10.09 -1.49 4.27
C ILE A 138 -10.65 -0.31 5.06
N LEU A 139 -9.98 0.85 5.06
CA LEU A 139 -10.47 2.03 5.80
C LEU A 139 -11.84 2.50 5.30
N LYS A 140 -12.06 2.49 3.99
CA LYS A 140 -13.38 2.85 3.41
C LYS A 140 -14.48 1.87 3.79
N ASN A 141 -14.14 0.60 3.95
CA ASN A 141 -15.09 -0.49 4.23
C ASN A 141 -14.89 -1.06 5.65
N PHE A 142 -14.46 -0.21 6.60
CA PHE A 142 -14.00 -0.64 7.91
C PHE A 142 -15.07 -1.34 8.74
N ASP A 143 -16.34 -1.00 8.54
CA ASP A 143 -17.50 -1.61 9.24
C ASP A 143 -18.14 -2.76 8.46
N GLU A 144 -17.71 -3.00 7.23
CA GLU A 144 -18.21 -4.10 6.42
C GLU A 144 -17.70 -5.44 6.94
N LYS A 145 -18.63 -6.39 7.14
CA LYS A 145 -18.27 -7.73 7.63
C LYS A 145 -17.58 -8.57 6.56
N LYS A 146 -17.91 -8.36 5.30
CA LYS A 146 -17.38 -9.11 4.16
C LYS A 146 -17.59 -8.34 2.86
N SER A 147 -16.60 -8.39 1.96
CA SER A 147 -16.73 -7.83 0.62
C SER A 147 -15.86 -8.60 -0.37
N ASP A 148 -16.39 -8.82 -1.57
CA ASP A 148 -15.63 -9.40 -2.68
C ASP A 148 -14.78 -8.34 -3.36
N ILE A 149 -13.53 -8.71 -3.68
CA ILE A 149 -12.57 -7.85 -4.36
C ILE A 149 -11.84 -8.60 -5.46
N LYS A 150 -11.35 -7.86 -6.45
CA LYS A 150 -10.34 -8.32 -7.41
C LYS A 150 -9.00 -7.73 -7.02
N PHE A 151 -8.11 -8.56 -6.49
CA PHE A 151 -6.81 -8.12 -6.00
C PHE A 151 -5.76 -8.22 -7.11
N ILE A 152 -5.12 -7.09 -7.44
CA ILE A 152 -4.07 -6.99 -8.46
C ILE A 152 -2.77 -7.49 -7.85
N VAL A 153 -2.21 -8.55 -8.44
CA VAL A 153 -0.95 -9.17 -8.01
C VAL A 153 0.14 -8.77 -8.99
N LEU A 154 0.84 -7.68 -8.67
CA LEU A 154 1.81 -7.03 -9.55
C LEU A 154 2.91 -7.98 -10.06
N PRO A 155 3.53 -8.86 -9.23
CA PRO A 155 4.52 -9.84 -9.72
C PRO A 155 3.97 -10.85 -10.73
N LYS A 156 2.66 -11.09 -10.73
CA LYS A 156 2.01 -12.02 -11.67
C LYS A 156 1.48 -11.32 -12.91
N LEU A 157 1.49 -9.99 -12.93
CA LEU A 157 0.91 -9.13 -13.96
C LEU A 157 -0.57 -9.46 -14.23
N ASP A 158 -1.33 -9.77 -13.17
CA ASP A 158 -2.72 -10.20 -13.29
C ASP A 158 -3.50 -9.87 -12.02
N TYR A 159 -4.79 -10.16 -12.02
CA TYR A 159 -5.63 -10.03 -10.82
C TYR A 159 -6.37 -11.34 -10.53
N TYR A 160 -6.70 -11.53 -9.26
CA TYR A 160 -7.41 -12.73 -8.77
C TYR A 160 -8.60 -12.31 -7.91
N SER A 161 -9.63 -13.16 -7.89
CA SER A 161 -10.81 -12.95 -7.05
C SER A 161 -10.51 -13.37 -5.62
N PHE A 162 -10.69 -12.43 -4.71
CA PHE A 162 -10.59 -12.60 -3.27
C PHE A 162 -11.86 -12.06 -2.62
N TYR A 163 -12.02 -12.37 -1.35
CA TYR A 163 -12.90 -11.61 -0.47
C TYR A 163 -12.13 -11.28 0.81
N PHE A 164 -12.41 -10.14 1.41
CA PHE A 164 -12.03 -9.89 2.78
C PHE A 164 -13.23 -10.13 3.69
N GLU A 165 -12.96 -10.57 4.90
CA GLU A 165 -13.96 -10.69 5.95
C GLU A 165 -13.37 -10.30 7.30
N GLN A 166 -14.24 -9.81 8.19
CA GLN A 166 -13.86 -9.59 9.58
C GLN A 166 -13.82 -10.93 10.31
N GLU A 167 -12.75 -11.13 11.10
CA GLU A 167 -12.61 -12.27 12.00
C GLU A 167 -12.50 -11.79 13.46
N THR A 168 -12.50 -12.73 14.39
CA THR A 168 -12.27 -12.45 15.82
C THR A 168 -10.92 -11.77 16.01
N PRO A 169 -10.87 -10.57 16.62
CA PRO A 169 -9.63 -9.86 16.85
C PRO A 169 -8.76 -10.59 17.88
N LYS A 170 -7.45 -10.30 17.85
CA LYS A 170 -6.48 -10.87 18.80
C LYS A 170 -6.55 -10.20 20.18
N ALA A 171 -6.98 -8.95 20.24
CA ALA A 171 -7.12 -8.18 21.48
C ALA A 171 -8.35 -7.27 21.45
N GLU A 172 -8.80 -6.84 22.63
CA GLU A 172 -9.83 -5.83 22.76
C GLU A 172 -9.38 -4.50 22.17
N GLY A 173 -10.30 -3.77 21.51
CA GLY A 173 -10.00 -2.51 20.82
C GLY A 173 -9.34 -2.67 19.45
N GLU A 174 -9.18 -3.91 18.97
CA GLU A 174 -8.68 -4.22 17.64
C GLU A 174 -9.79 -4.73 16.72
N ARG A 175 -9.53 -4.65 15.41
CA ARG A 175 -10.36 -5.25 14.37
C ARG A 175 -9.46 -6.00 13.40
N ARG A 176 -9.80 -7.25 13.15
CA ARG A 176 -9.06 -8.14 12.26
C ARG A 176 -9.80 -8.32 10.95
N PHE A 177 -9.09 -8.11 9.85
CA PHE A 177 -9.57 -8.46 8.52
C PHE A 177 -8.67 -9.54 7.91
N VAL A 178 -9.28 -10.49 7.24
CA VAL A 178 -8.58 -11.58 6.56
C VAL A 178 -8.96 -11.58 5.09
N LEU A 179 -7.95 -11.55 4.23
CA LEU A 179 -8.10 -11.64 2.77
C LEU A 179 -7.91 -13.09 2.35
N LYS A 180 -8.94 -13.66 1.76
CA LYS A 180 -8.99 -15.06 1.33
C LYS A 180 -9.26 -15.14 -0.17
N ILE A 181 -8.56 -16.06 -0.86
CA ILE A 181 -8.84 -16.31 -2.28
C ILE A 181 -10.23 -16.95 -2.44
N SER A 182 -11.01 -16.48 -3.42
CA SER A 182 -12.38 -16.93 -3.62
C SER A 182 -12.44 -18.37 -4.13
N ASN A 183 -11.47 -18.80 -4.92
CA ASN A 183 -11.39 -20.16 -5.43
C ASN A 183 -11.05 -21.15 -4.29
N TRP A 184 -11.98 -22.04 -3.98
CA TRP A 184 -11.85 -22.99 -2.86
C TRP A 184 -10.70 -23.98 -3.03
N VAL A 185 -10.36 -24.38 -4.27
CA VAL A 185 -9.22 -25.29 -4.56
C VAL A 185 -7.90 -24.57 -4.24
N LEU A 186 -7.77 -23.32 -4.69
CA LEU A 186 -6.56 -22.52 -4.45
C LEU A 186 -6.41 -22.13 -2.98
N ARG A 187 -7.49 -22.04 -2.22
CA ARG A 187 -7.47 -21.70 -0.77
C ARG A 187 -6.66 -22.70 0.06
N ALA A 188 -6.57 -23.96 -0.37
CA ALA A 188 -5.73 -24.94 0.30
C ALA A 188 -4.22 -24.68 0.14
N ILE A 189 -3.83 -23.90 -0.89
CA ILE A 189 -2.42 -23.66 -1.27
C ILE A 189 -2.01 -22.21 -0.97
N VAL A 190 -2.91 -21.25 -1.27
CA VAL A 190 -2.65 -19.83 -1.06
C VAL A 190 -2.96 -19.45 0.39
N LYS A 191 -1.92 -19.06 1.12
CA LYS A 191 -2.08 -18.60 2.50
C LYS A 191 -2.87 -17.29 2.56
N GLU A 192 -3.70 -17.18 3.58
CA GLU A 192 -4.49 -15.99 3.87
C GLU A 192 -3.57 -14.82 4.25
N ILE A 193 -4.04 -13.61 3.97
CA ILE A 193 -3.40 -12.38 4.45
C ILE A 193 -4.31 -11.82 5.54
N ALA A 194 -3.76 -11.60 6.72
CA ALA A 194 -4.46 -11.01 7.84
C ALA A 194 -3.87 -9.66 8.23
N VAL A 195 -4.73 -8.69 8.53
CA VAL A 195 -4.34 -7.36 9.00
C VAL A 195 -5.13 -7.00 10.25
N ASP A 196 -4.44 -6.48 11.26
CA ASP A 196 -5.05 -6.05 12.51
C ASP A 196 -4.98 -4.52 12.60
N TYR A 197 -6.10 -3.88 12.91
CA TYR A 197 -6.25 -2.43 13.04
C TYR A 197 -6.71 -2.04 14.43
N ARG A 198 -6.26 -0.91 14.95
CA ARG A 198 -6.82 -0.28 16.14
C ARG A 198 -8.14 0.39 15.78
N ILE A 199 -9.22 0.11 16.54
CA ILE A 199 -10.55 0.66 16.26
C ILE A 199 -10.58 2.19 16.47
N LYS A 200 -9.86 2.69 17.50
CA LYS A 200 -9.91 4.10 17.95
C LYS A 200 -9.49 5.10 16.87
N ASP A 201 -8.47 4.76 16.07
CA ASP A 201 -7.83 5.68 15.13
C ASP A 201 -7.55 5.02 13.77
N HIS A 202 -8.02 3.79 13.58
CA HIS A 202 -7.82 2.98 12.39
C HIS A 202 -6.34 2.78 12.00
N SER A 203 -5.43 2.85 12.98
CA SER A 203 -4.01 2.56 12.75
C SER A 203 -3.81 1.09 12.44
N LEU A 204 -3.02 0.77 11.43
CA LEU A 204 -2.58 -0.59 11.12
C LEU A 204 -1.60 -1.05 12.22
N LEU A 205 -1.90 -2.14 12.90
CA LEU A 205 -1.09 -2.70 14.00
C LEU A 205 -0.20 -3.84 13.53
N SER A 206 -0.73 -4.72 12.68
CA SER A 206 0.03 -5.83 12.16
C SER A 206 -0.47 -6.30 10.80
N PHE A 207 0.44 -6.92 10.07
CA PHE A 207 0.19 -7.69 8.85
C PHE A 207 0.74 -9.09 9.05
N GLU A 208 0.04 -10.11 8.54
CA GLU A 208 0.51 -11.50 8.55
C GLU A 208 0.09 -12.18 7.26
N GLY A 209 1.05 -12.64 6.47
CA GLY A 209 0.76 -13.27 5.19
C GLY A 209 1.90 -13.21 4.19
N LEU A 210 1.56 -13.47 2.94
CA LEU A 210 2.49 -13.38 1.82
C LEU A 210 2.90 -11.92 1.60
N THR A 211 4.20 -11.63 1.67
CA THR A 211 4.75 -10.29 1.47
C THR A 211 5.16 -10.05 0.01
N ASN A 212 5.35 -8.79 -0.34
CA ASN A 212 5.89 -8.38 -1.65
C ASN A 212 7.43 -8.43 -1.72
N ILE A 213 8.08 -8.72 -0.60
CA ILE A 213 9.54 -8.90 -0.53
C ILE A 213 9.82 -10.40 -0.50
N ASP A 214 10.46 -10.91 -1.54
CA ASP A 214 10.92 -12.30 -1.60
C ASP A 214 12.12 -12.53 -0.67
N SER A 215 12.42 -13.79 -0.37
CA SER A 215 13.63 -14.20 0.35
C SER A 215 14.89 -13.89 -0.47
N ASP A 216 16.07 -14.02 0.12
CA ASP A 216 17.34 -13.84 -0.60
C ASP A 216 17.57 -14.91 -1.67
N THR A 217 16.80 -16.00 -1.65
CA THR A 217 16.78 -17.05 -2.69
C THR A 217 15.70 -16.81 -3.75
N HIS A 218 15.03 -15.65 -3.73
CA HIS A 218 13.95 -15.28 -4.66
C HIS A 218 12.69 -16.15 -4.51
N ASP A 219 12.47 -16.66 -3.30
CA ASP A 219 11.26 -17.42 -2.96
C ASP A 219 10.27 -16.52 -2.23
N SER A 220 9.00 -16.67 -2.56
CA SER A 220 7.94 -16.00 -1.83
C SER A 220 7.92 -16.39 -0.36
N GLN A 221 7.71 -15.42 0.54
CA GLN A 221 7.77 -15.65 1.99
C GLN A 221 6.53 -15.14 2.71
N ILE A 222 6.17 -15.88 3.77
CA ILE A 222 5.08 -15.51 4.67
C ILE A 222 5.72 -14.97 5.94
N LEU A 223 5.40 -13.73 6.25
CA LEU A 223 5.97 -13.01 7.39
C LEU A 223 4.87 -12.42 8.26
N LYS A 224 5.25 -12.10 9.49
CA LYS A 224 4.47 -11.27 10.39
C LYS A 224 5.17 -9.93 10.55
N ILE A 225 4.47 -8.85 10.19
CA ILE A 225 4.98 -7.48 10.28
C ILE A 225 4.27 -6.79 11.44
N LYS A 226 5.05 -6.22 12.36
CA LYS A 226 4.54 -5.39 13.46
C LYS A 226 4.73 -3.93 13.11
N MET A 227 3.65 -3.15 13.15
CA MET A 227 3.69 -1.73 12.82
C MET A 227 3.89 -0.87 14.05
N SER A 228 4.62 0.22 13.91
CA SER A 228 4.83 1.26 14.91
C SER A 228 4.80 2.64 14.27
N TYR A 229 4.45 3.65 15.06
CA TYR A 229 4.30 5.03 14.62
C TYR A 229 5.23 5.93 15.45
N PRO A 230 6.50 6.11 15.05
CA PRO A 230 7.45 6.96 15.77
C PRO A 230 6.90 8.38 15.94
N GLY A 231 6.85 8.86 17.17
CA GLY A 231 6.28 10.17 17.52
C GLY A 231 4.82 10.16 17.99
N VAL A 232 4.04 9.12 17.69
CA VAL A 232 2.65 9.00 18.15
C VAL A 232 2.53 8.12 19.42
N ASP A 233 3.43 7.15 19.58
CA ASP A 233 3.37 6.18 20.69
C ASP A 233 4.04 6.66 21.99
N ASN A 234 4.55 7.90 22.05
CA ASN A 234 5.23 8.42 23.24
C ASN A 234 4.30 8.78 24.42
N ASP A 235 2.99 8.82 24.22
CA ASP A 235 2.03 9.21 25.28
C ASP A 235 1.63 8.05 26.22
N LYS A 236 2.20 6.84 26.06
CA LYS A 236 1.87 5.68 26.92
C LYS A 236 2.88 5.36 28.02
N LYS A 237 3.87 6.23 28.28
CA LYS A 237 4.84 6.04 29.40
C LYS A 237 4.61 6.94 30.61
N SER A 238 3.43 7.54 30.75
CA SER A 238 3.09 8.31 31.95
C SER A 238 1.67 8.00 32.40
N LEU A 239 1.49 6.85 33.04
CA LEU A 239 0.47 6.61 34.10
C LEU A 239 0.94 5.41 34.94
#